data_e7e2598e49b5c200742cbd5357dbd39d
#
_entry.id   e7e2598e49b5c200742cbd5357dbd39d
#
_cell.length_a   1.000
_cell.length_b   1.000
_cell.length_c   1.000
_cell.angle_alpha   90.00
_cell.angle_beta   90.00
_cell.angle_gamma   90.00
#
_symmetry.space_group_name_H-M   'P 1'
#
loop_
_entity.id
_entity.type
_entity.pdbx_description
1 polymer ?
#
loop_
_entity_poly.entity_id
_entity_poly.type
_entity_poly.pdbx_seq_one_letter_code
_entity_poly.pdbx_strand_id
1 'polypeptide(L)'
;MKTFSATPKDIEKSWILIDANGLVVGRLAALIATRLRGKHKPSFTPHMDCGDNIVVINAGDVVFTGNKRDDKVYYWHTGHPGGIKGRSAYKILEGKHPERVLHKAVERMLPRGPLGRQQLRNLRVYAGPEHPHEAQNPVKLDVVALSTKNVRSA
;
A
#
# COMPACT_ATOMS: atom_id res chain seq x y z
N MET A 1 14.51 -10.81 -32.69
CA MET A 1 14.83 -9.91 -31.54
C MET A 1 14.48 -10.62 -30.27
N LYS A 2 15.39 -10.67 -29.30
CA LYS A 2 15.09 -11.20 -27.94
C LYS A 2 14.69 -10.01 -27.05
N THR A 3 13.50 -10.06 -26.45
CA THR A 3 13.09 -9.07 -25.45
C THR A 3 13.76 -9.39 -24.11
N PHE A 4 14.07 -8.35 -23.32
CA PHE A 4 14.63 -8.51 -21.98
C PHE A 4 13.61 -9.21 -21.06
N SER A 5 14.06 -10.19 -20.31
CA SER A 5 13.30 -10.85 -19.25
C SER A 5 14.19 -10.94 -18.01
N ALA A 6 13.77 -10.31 -16.91
CA ALA A 6 14.54 -10.28 -15.68
C ALA A 6 14.74 -11.66 -15.08
N THR A 7 15.93 -11.96 -14.63
CA THR A 7 16.26 -13.14 -13.79
C THR A 7 16.32 -12.73 -12.32
N PRO A 8 16.29 -13.67 -11.36
CA PRO A 8 16.40 -13.33 -9.94
C PRO A 8 17.68 -12.56 -9.57
N LYS A 9 18.74 -12.68 -10.38
CA LYS A 9 20.03 -11.98 -10.18
C LYS A 9 19.98 -10.51 -10.63
N ASP A 10 19.08 -10.19 -11.55
CA ASP A 10 18.94 -8.84 -12.13
C ASP A 10 18.02 -7.94 -11.30
N ILE A 11 17.41 -8.50 -10.25
CA ILE A 11 16.41 -7.78 -9.45
C ILE A 11 17.07 -7.11 -8.25
N GLU A 12 17.15 -5.79 -8.31
CA GLU A 12 17.56 -4.96 -7.18
C GLU A 12 16.32 -4.36 -6.51
N LYS A 13 16.20 -4.56 -5.19
CA LYS A 13 15.11 -4.01 -4.37
C LYS A 13 15.64 -2.90 -3.48
N SER A 14 15.11 -1.69 -3.65
CA SER A 14 15.36 -0.57 -2.75
C SER A 14 14.32 -0.51 -1.62
N TRP A 15 14.69 0.16 -0.53
CA TRP A 15 13.79 0.45 0.57
C TRP A 15 13.28 1.87 0.46
N ILE A 16 11.97 2.05 0.49
CA ILE A 16 11.30 3.33 0.32
C ILE A 16 10.45 3.62 1.56
N LEU A 17 10.63 4.80 2.13
CA LEU A 17 9.80 5.33 3.22
C LEU A 17 8.79 6.32 2.67
N ILE A 18 7.52 6.14 3.04
CA ILE A 18 6.43 7.04 2.67
C ILE A 18 5.73 7.52 3.94
N ASP A 19 5.56 8.81 4.07
CA ASP A 19 4.72 9.42 5.09
C ASP A 19 3.29 9.56 4.53
N ALA A 20 2.33 8.94 5.21
CA ALA A 20 0.94 8.89 4.75
C ALA A 20 0.07 10.02 5.33
N ASN A 21 0.63 10.90 6.16
CA ASN A 21 -0.10 11.98 6.81
C ASN A 21 -0.81 12.88 5.78
N GLY A 22 -2.12 13.04 5.91
CA GLY A 22 -2.95 13.88 5.03
C GLY A 22 -3.11 13.39 3.60
N LEU A 23 -2.53 12.24 3.23
CA LEU A 23 -2.62 11.71 1.88
C LEU A 23 -3.94 10.98 1.62
N VAL A 24 -4.44 11.09 0.37
CA VAL A 24 -5.65 10.40 -0.07
C VAL A 24 -5.39 8.90 -0.24
N VAL A 25 -6.11 8.06 0.54
CA VAL A 25 -5.93 6.60 0.60
C VAL A 25 -5.84 5.94 -0.78
N GLY A 26 -6.78 6.25 -1.69
CA GLY A 26 -6.86 5.56 -2.98
C GLY A 26 -5.68 5.86 -3.89
N ARG A 27 -5.20 7.11 -3.91
CA ARG A 27 -4.05 7.54 -4.71
C ARG A 27 -2.75 7.01 -4.15
N LEU A 28 -2.59 7.09 -2.83
CA LEU A 28 -1.46 6.52 -2.14
C LEU A 28 -1.37 5.00 -2.39
N ALA A 29 -2.50 4.28 -2.27
CA ALA A 29 -2.54 2.85 -2.52
C ALA A 29 -2.17 2.47 -3.97
N ALA A 30 -2.60 3.26 -4.97
CA ALA A 30 -2.25 3.03 -6.37
C ALA A 30 -0.73 3.24 -6.62
N LEU A 31 -0.14 4.29 -6.03
CA LEU A 31 1.30 4.53 -6.08
C LEU A 31 2.08 3.37 -5.46
N ILE A 32 1.69 2.96 -4.26
CA ILE A 32 2.31 1.83 -3.54
C ILE A 32 2.21 0.55 -4.37
N ALA A 33 1.03 0.22 -4.91
CA ALA A 33 0.83 -0.98 -5.72
C ALA A 33 1.68 -0.98 -7.00
N THR A 34 1.85 0.17 -7.65
CA THR A 34 2.72 0.35 -8.81
C THR A 34 4.19 0.09 -8.47
N ARG A 35 4.65 0.60 -7.31
CA ARG A 35 6.01 0.40 -6.80
C ARG A 35 6.27 -1.04 -6.36
N LEU A 36 5.33 -1.66 -5.64
CA LEU A 36 5.42 -3.07 -5.21
C LEU A 36 5.48 -4.04 -6.40
N ARG A 37 4.82 -3.73 -7.51
CA ARG A 37 4.92 -4.52 -8.74
C ARG A 37 6.20 -4.24 -9.53
N GLY A 38 6.86 -3.12 -9.29
CA GLY A 38 8.05 -2.70 -10.03
C GLY A 38 7.76 -2.04 -11.37
N LYS A 39 6.52 -1.61 -11.64
CA LYS A 39 6.13 -0.99 -12.93
C LYS A 39 6.83 0.34 -13.22
N HIS A 40 7.46 0.95 -12.24
CA HIS A 40 8.26 2.17 -12.39
C HIS A 40 9.67 1.91 -12.91
N LYS A 41 10.12 0.65 -12.90
CA LYS A 41 11.45 0.24 -13.37
C LYS A 41 11.42 -0.18 -14.85
N PRO A 42 12.42 0.18 -15.65
CA PRO A 42 12.50 -0.26 -17.04
C PRO A 42 12.70 -1.78 -17.18
N SER A 43 13.28 -2.42 -16.16
CA SER A 43 13.48 -3.87 -16.07
C SER A 43 12.25 -4.66 -15.65
N PHE A 44 11.07 -4.03 -15.61
CA PHE A 44 9.83 -4.68 -15.17
C PHE A 44 9.52 -5.94 -16.00
N THR A 45 9.34 -7.06 -15.33
CA THR A 45 8.92 -8.33 -15.93
C THR A 45 7.69 -8.86 -15.21
N PRO A 46 6.56 -9.14 -15.90
CA PRO A 46 5.27 -9.44 -15.25
C PRO A 46 5.25 -10.65 -14.33
N HIS A 47 6.07 -11.68 -14.62
CA HIS A 47 6.11 -12.93 -13.85
C HIS A 47 7.11 -12.89 -12.67
N MET A 48 7.89 -11.82 -12.55
CA MET A 48 8.89 -11.66 -11.50
C MET A 48 8.50 -10.59 -10.48
N ASP A 49 9.02 -10.70 -9.26
CA ASP A 49 8.84 -9.69 -8.20
C ASP A 49 9.94 -8.63 -8.28
N CYS A 50 9.80 -7.72 -9.26
CA CYS A 50 10.76 -6.64 -9.54
C CYS A 50 10.56 -5.40 -8.64
N GLY A 51 9.57 -5.41 -7.76
CA GLY A 51 9.21 -4.27 -6.92
C GLY A 51 10.19 -3.97 -5.79
N ASP A 52 9.95 -2.83 -5.14
CA ASP A 52 10.71 -2.36 -3.99
C ASP A 52 10.05 -2.76 -2.68
N ASN A 53 10.82 -2.67 -1.57
CA ASN A 53 10.29 -2.78 -0.21
C ASN A 53 9.75 -1.41 0.21
N ILE A 54 8.52 -1.36 0.72
CA ILE A 54 7.86 -0.10 1.08
C ILE A 54 7.51 -0.11 2.56
N VAL A 55 7.94 0.94 3.24
CA VAL A 55 7.59 1.25 4.63
C VAL A 55 6.69 2.48 4.60
N VAL A 56 5.50 2.38 5.19
CA VAL A 56 4.57 3.50 5.31
C VAL A 56 4.38 3.82 6.79
N ILE A 57 4.54 5.08 7.14
CA ILE A 57 4.30 5.63 8.49
C ILE A 57 3.07 6.53 8.50
N ASN A 58 2.54 6.83 9.68
CA ASN A 58 1.36 7.68 9.89
C ASN A 58 0.11 7.19 9.12
N ALA A 59 -0.06 5.88 9.01
CA ALA A 59 -1.21 5.30 8.30
C ALA A 59 -2.56 5.54 9.00
N GLY A 60 -2.57 6.03 10.24
CA GLY A 60 -3.76 6.48 10.93
C GLY A 60 -4.34 7.78 10.39
N ASP A 61 -3.47 8.66 9.85
CA ASP A 61 -3.81 10.02 9.44
C ASP A 61 -4.14 10.14 7.95
N VAL A 62 -4.42 9.02 7.30
CA VAL A 62 -4.84 8.99 5.89
C VAL A 62 -6.24 9.57 5.72
N VAL A 63 -6.49 10.20 4.58
CA VAL A 63 -7.73 10.92 4.30
C VAL A 63 -8.55 10.23 3.21
N PHE A 64 -9.87 10.19 3.41
CA PHE A 64 -10.82 9.81 2.37
C PHE A 64 -11.43 11.06 1.72
N THR A 65 -11.74 10.96 0.43
CA THR A 65 -12.46 12.02 -0.29
C THR A 65 -13.97 11.76 -0.26
N GLY A 66 -14.76 12.84 -0.16
CA GLY A 66 -16.24 12.74 -0.03
C GLY A 66 -16.64 12.03 1.27
N ASN A 67 -17.82 11.42 1.28
CA ASN A 67 -18.38 10.75 2.48
C ASN A 67 -17.84 9.32 2.70
N LYS A 68 -16.80 8.92 1.96
CA LYS A 68 -16.27 7.54 2.04
C LYS A 68 -15.77 7.13 3.41
N ARG A 69 -15.44 8.08 4.28
CA ARG A 69 -15.02 7.78 5.65
C ARG A 69 -16.12 7.04 6.41
N ASP A 70 -17.36 7.44 6.22
CA ASP A 70 -18.53 6.89 6.92
C ASP A 70 -19.20 5.79 6.11
N ASP A 71 -19.41 6.02 4.80
CA ASP A 71 -20.17 5.13 3.93
C ASP A 71 -19.43 3.84 3.54
N LYS A 72 -18.07 3.88 3.51
CA LYS A 72 -17.30 2.71 3.10
C LYS A 72 -17.29 1.65 4.17
N VAL A 73 -17.92 0.50 3.89
CA VAL A 73 -17.95 -0.66 4.80
C VAL A 73 -17.02 -1.76 4.29
N TYR A 74 -16.24 -2.31 5.21
CA TYR A 74 -15.42 -3.51 5.00
C TYR A 74 -16.17 -4.70 5.54
N TYR A 75 -16.47 -5.66 4.66
CA TYR A 75 -17.19 -6.89 5.01
C TYR A 75 -16.23 -8.07 5.14
N TRP A 76 -16.54 -8.97 6.07
CA TRP A 76 -15.92 -10.28 6.19
C TRP A 76 -16.98 -11.31 6.62
N HIS A 77 -16.70 -12.58 6.38
CA HIS A 77 -17.57 -13.69 6.75
C HIS A 77 -16.91 -14.51 7.88
N THR A 78 -17.67 -14.91 8.88
CA THR A 78 -17.16 -15.68 10.03
C THR A 78 -17.11 -17.19 9.81
N GLY A 79 -17.64 -17.67 8.68
CA GLY A 79 -17.77 -19.11 8.37
C GLY A 79 -19.07 -19.74 8.86
N HIS A 80 -19.91 -19.04 9.64
CA HIS A 80 -21.21 -19.51 10.12
C HIS A 80 -22.36 -19.00 9.26
N PRO A 81 -23.50 -19.72 9.19
CA PRO A 81 -24.71 -19.22 8.52
C PRO A 81 -25.08 -17.83 9.03
N GLY A 82 -25.35 -16.89 8.12
CA GLY A 82 -25.65 -15.49 8.46
C GLY A 82 -24.46 -14.69 9.01
N GLY A 83 -23.25 -15.21 8.98
CA GLY A 83 -22.08 -14.64 9.62
C GLY A 83 -21.39 -13.51 8.85
N ILE A 84 -22.09 -12.74 8.03
CA ILE A 84 -21.55 -11.54 7.37
C ILE A 84 -21.48 -10.42 8.40
N LYS A 85 -20.25 -9.91 8.63
CA LYS A 85 -20.02 -8.75 9.48
C LYS A 85 -19.42 -7.61 8.69
N GLY A 86 -19.72 -6.37 9.08
CA GLY A 86 -19.20 -5.17 8.44
C GLY A 86 -18.71 -4.16 9.47
N ARG A 87 -17.70 -3.38 9.08
CA ARG A 87 -17.20 -2.26 9.87
C ARG A 87 -16.90 -1.09 8.92
N SER A 88 -17.39 0.11 9.26
CA SER A 88 -17.10 1.32 8.46
C SER A 88 -15.62 1.69 8.53
N ALA A 89 -15.13 2.42 7.52
CA ALA A 89 -13.75 2.90 7.48
C ALA A 89 -13.43 3.79 8.68
N TYR A 90 -14.36 4.66 9.08
CA TYR A 90 -14.29 5.46 10.30
C TYR A 90 -13.96 4.61 11.54
N LYS A 91 -14.75 3.57 11.81
CA LYS A 91 -14.55 2.70 12.97
C LYS A 91 -13.23 1.90 12.94
N ILE A 92 -12.63 1.72 11.76
CA ILE A 92 -11.32 1.06 11.65
C ILE A 92 -10.21 2.07 11.92
N LEU A 93 -10.31 3.30 11.39
CA LEU A 93 -9.31 4.35 11.60
C LEU A 93 -9.21 4.78 13.08
N GLU A 94 -10.32 4.82 13.79
CA GLU A 94 -10.34 5.12 15.23
C GLU A 94 -10.08 3.90 16.12
N GLY A 95 -9.98 2.73 15.52
CA GLY A 95 -9.75 1.48 16.23
C GLY A 95 -8.26 1.21 16.50
N LYS A 96 -7.99 0.05 17.11
CA LYS A 96 -6.64 -0.43 17.45
C LYS A 96 -5.71 -0.60 16.24
N HIS A 97 -6.25 -0.79 15.02
CA HIS A 97 -5.50 -1.15 13.82
C HIS A 97 -5.89 -0.30 12.61
N PRO A 98 -5.59 1.02 12.61
CA PRO A 98 -5.93 1.91 11.50
C PRO A 98 -5.18 1.58 10.22
N GLU A 99 -3.97 1.02 10.33
CA GLU A 99 -3.12 0.60 9.20
C GLU A 99 -3.82 -0.37 8.24
N ARG A 100 -4.83 -1.10 8.73
CA ARG A 100 -5.62 -2.06 7.93
C ARG A 100 -6.35 -1.42 6.75
N VAL A 101 -6.72 -0.16 6.87
CA VAL A 101 -7.43 0.59 5.81
C VAL A 101 -6.53 0.69 4.57
N LEU A 102 -5.30 1.16 4.76
CA LEU A 102 -4.34 1.30 3.67
C LEU A 102 -3.88 -0.07 3.15
N HIS A 103 -3.58 -1.00 4.06
CA HIS A 103 -3.17 -2.36 3.70
C HIS A 103 -4.22 -3.05 2.80
N LYS A 104 -5.52 -2.97 3.16
CA LYS A 104 -6.62 -3.52 2.35
C LYS A 104 -6.78 -2.80 1.01
N ALA A 105 -6.55 -1.50 0.94
CA ALA A 105 -6.59 -0.76 -0.30
C ALA A 105 -5.51 -1.25 -1.28
N VAL A 106 -4.28 -1.41 -0.80
CA VAL A 106 -3.16 -1.93 -1.61
C VAL A 106 -3.36 -3.39 -1.99
N GLU A 107 -3.77 -4.26 -1.06
CA GLU A 107 -4.04 -5.68 -1.31
C GLU A 107 -5.00 -5.87 -2.49
N ARG A 108 -6.05 -5.06 -2.56
CA ARG A 108 -7.06 -5.14 -3.64
C ARG A 108 -6.59 -4.57 -4.98
N MET A 109 -5.50 -3.83 -5.00
CA MET A 109 -4.87 -3.29 -6.21
C MET A 109 -3.74 -4.17 -6.76
N LEU A 110 -3.31 -5.18 -6.01
CA LEU A 110 -2.34 -6.18 -6.44
C LEU A 110 -3.04 -7.40 -7.07
N PRO A 111 -2.33 -8.19 -7.91
CA PRO A 111 -2.85 -9.43 -8.48
C PRO A 111 -3.24 -10.44 -7.40
N ARG A 112 -4.31 -11.21 -7.65
CA ARG A 112 -4.80 -12.26 -6.72
C ARG A 112 -4.10 -13.59 -6.97
N GLY A 113 -2.80 -13.66 -6.82
CA GLY A 113 -2.06 -14.89 -7.07
C GLY A 113 -0.91 -15.06 -6.08
N PRO A 114 -0.14 -16.15 -6.19
CA PRO A 114 1.04 -16.37 -5.36
C PRO A 114 2.03 -15.19 -5.45
N LEU A 115 2.29 -14.70 -6.67
CA LEU A 115 3.17 -13.55 -6.91
C LEU A 115 2.64 -12.27 -6.24
N GLY A 116 1.36 -11.97 -6.35
CA GLY A 116 0.77 -10.79 -5.70
C GLY A 116 0.84 -10.85 -4.17
N ARG A 117 0.68 -12.05 -3.58
CA ARG A 117 0.88 -12.25 -2.14
C ARG A 117 2.34 -12.07 -1.72
N GLN A 118 3.29 -12.47 -2.57
CA GLN A 118 4.72 -12.23 -2.35
C GLN A 118 5.03 -10.73 -2.41
N GLN A 119 4.53 -10.03 -3.41
CA GLN A 119 4.67 -8.57 -3.54
C GLN A 119 4.07 -7.82 -2.34
N LEU A 120 2.91 -8.25 -1.84
CA LEU A 120 2.28 -7.65 -0.66
C LEU A 120 3.13 -7.82 0.62
N ARG A 121 3.93 -8.89 0.73
CA ARG A 121 4.86 -9.08 1.87
C ARG A 121 5.98 -8.04 1.91
N ASN A 122 6.26 -7.35 0.81
CA ASN A 122 7.23 -6.27 0.76
C ASN A 122 6.67 -4.94 1.28
N LEU A 123 5.39 -4.90 1.66
CA LEU A 123 4.74 -3.74 2.27
C LEU A 123 4.74 -3.87 3.80
N ARG A 124 5.20 -2.80 4.45
CA ARG A 124 5.12 -2.61 5.91
C ARG A 124 4.37 -1.33 6.19
N VAL A 125 3.30 -1.40 6.99
CA VAL A 125 2.45 -0.23 7.28
C VAL A 125 2.39 -0.06 8.79
N TYR A 126 2.68 1.15 9.25
CA TYR A 126 2.68 1.55 10.66
C TYR A 126 1.68 2.68 10.88
N ALA A 127 0.92 2.58 11.97
CA ALA A 127 -0.08 3.57 12.33
C ALA A 127 0.54 4.92 12.76
N GLY A 128 1.65 4.85 13.48
CA GLY A 128 2.38 6.00 14.00
C GLY A 128 3.61 6.39 13.18
N PRO A 129 4.42 7.34 13.68
CA PRO A 129 5.61 7.85 13.00
C PRO A 129 6.83 6.93 13.09
N GLU A 130 6.84 5.99 14.05
CA GLU A 130 7.98 5.13 14.31
C GLU A 130 7.94 3.84 13.49
N HIS A 131 9.11 3.36 13.06
CA HIS A 131 9.25 2.09 12.36
C HIS A 131 10.57 1.38 12.74
N PRO A 132 10.62 0.05 12.79
CA PRO A 132 11.82 -0.72 13.18
C PRO A 132 12.80 -0.97 12.01
N HIS A 133 12.71 -0.23 10.91
CA HIS A 133 13.47 -0.48 9.67
C HIS A 133 14.59 0.54 9.44
N GLU A 134 15.17 1.12 10.49
CA GLU A 134 16.27 2.08 10.35
C GLU A 134 17.52 1.45 9.74
N ALA A 135 17.83 0.21 10.12
CA ALA A 135 19.00 -0.53 9.61
C ALA A 135 18.98 -0.73 8.08
N GLN A 136 17.81 -0.69 7.44
CA GLN A 136 17.68 -0.79 5.99
C GLN A 136 17.85 0.54 5.26
N ASN A 137 18.04 1.65 5.98
CA ASN A 137 18.20 3.01 5.45
C ASN A 137 17.16 3.35 4.36
N PRO A 138 15.84 3.32 4.66
CA PRO A 138 14.83 3.54 3.64
C PRO A 138 14.87 4.99 3.13
N VAL A 139 14.86 5.16 1.82
CA VAL A 139 14.86 6.47 1.16
C VAL A 139 13.47 7.08 1.23
N LYS A 140 13.36 8.29 1.77
CA LYS A 140 12.08 9.00 1.84
C LYS A 140 11.61 9.42 0.44
N LEU A 141 10.38 9.01 0.10
CA LEU A 141 9.71 9.39 -1.13
C LEU A 141 8.66 10.47 -0.84
N ASP A 142 8.84 11.65 -1.43
CA ASP A 142 7.85 12.71 -1.34
C ASP A 142 6.71 12.47 -2.35
N VAL A 143 5.58 11.98 -1.83
CA VAL A 143 4.38 11.69 -2.62
C VAL A 143 3.64 12.97 -3.00
N VAL A 144 3.78 14.04 -2.21
CA VAL A 144 3.15 15.34 -2.49
C VAL A 144 3.77 15.97 -3.73
N ALA A 145 5.10 15.93 -3.84
CA ALA A 145 5.83 16.45 -4.99
C ALA A 145 5.47 15.72 -6.31
N LEU A 146 5.09 14.45 -6.24
CA LEU A 146 4.70 13.69 -7.43
C LEU A 146 3.36 14.15 -8.02
N SER A 147 2.42 14.63 -7.20
CA SER A 147 1.15 15.19 -7.66
C SER A 147 0.44 15.94 -6.53
N THR A 148 0.07 17.17 -6.77
CA THR A 148 -0.72 18.01 -5.85
C THR A 148 -2.08 17.40 -5.49
N LYS A 149 -2.60 16.52 -6.37
CA LYS A 149 -3.86 15.80 -6.13
C LYS A 149 -3.75 14.69 -5.08
N ASN A 150 -2.55 14.35 -4.62
CA ASN A 150 -2.34 13.31 -3.60
C ASN A 150 -2.77 13.78 -2.21
N VAL A 151 -2.74 15.07 -1.97
CA VAL A 151 -3.25 15.71 -0.75
C VAL A 151 -4.65 16.23 -1.01
N ARG A 152 -5.51 16.19 0.00
CA ARG A 152 -6.81 16.87 -0.05
C ARG A 152 -6.56 18.37 0.18
N SER A 153 -6.87 19.19 -0.81
CA SER A 153 -7.05 20.63 -0.57
C SER A 153 -8.22 20.80 0.41
N ALA A 154 -8.00 21.61 1.44
CA ALA A 154 -9.03 21.97 2.40
C ALA A 154 -10.23 22.61 1.69
#